data_2ae6e263d1427b4738267e79abbbb3d0
#
_entry.id   2ae6e263d1427b4738267e79abbbb3d0
#
_cell.length_a   1.000
_cell.length_b   1.000
_cell.length_c   1.000
_cell.angle_alpha   90.00
_cell.angle_beta   90.00
_cell.angle_gamma   90.00
#
_symmetry.space_group_name_H-M   'P 1'
#
loop_
_entity.id
_entity.type
_entity.pdbx_description
1 polymer ?
#
loop_
_entity_poly.entity_id
_entity_poly.type
_entity_poly.pdbx_seq_one_letter_code
_entity_poly.pdbx_strand_id
1 'polypeptide(L)'
;MKLTIHLEKPGCGDGMYEIRARGYLAAELFWSNEKGILEEYTAFACIPLGLDGEGVFRFQGGRGIPPEASSVAARGVDGSLKKWEEASAIIPMDFRSPLQDVEQKICVMSDLHLSRRAGRLKWVFSQGKKADLVLLLGDLVNDGLPEQFQLFSRCLEEALPDVPVLAVPGNHDFPRNPLPLAGEKRGDFRGVFQQMAERAENLGIQLKADPRGGFCARAGRTQVIGLYGASNWRKLRLEKDGQLAFLEEELREKQREEPEEKLEEKPEEKPFLRLILCHAPLLDHNPQRRKGQSQPYLGGDRALQKMLDSQENFLYLSGHTHLSPNLYQGSVEILPGNRIYANVGSTCPCEMKGEEPLTLKEWREPVMTELILGRKTASIISRSLVTGKAFPRGYYRFNLFS
;
A
#
# COMPACT_ATOMS: atom_id res chain seq x y z
N MET A 1 38.85 9.63 4.46
CA MET A 1 38.66 8.55 3.45
C MET A 1 37.68 9.09 2.42
N LYS A 2 37.88 8.81 1.14
CA LYS A 2 36.99 9.30 0.09
C LYS A 2 35.94 8.22 -0.23
N LEU A 3 34.64 8.56 -0.17
CA LEU A 3 33.57 7.68 -0.58
C LEU A 3 33.58 7.55 -2.10
N THR A 4 33.56 6.33 -2.61
CA THR A 4 33.37 6.03 -4.02
C THR A 4 32.25 5.05 -4.20
N ILE A 5 31.44 5.23 -5.24
CA ILE A 5 30.41 4.28 -5.66
C ILE A 5 30.58 3.99 -7.16
N HIS A 6 30.26 2.76 -7.54
CA HIS A 6 30.19 2.33 -8.93
C HIS A 6 28.88 1.61 -9.17
N LEU A 7 28.22 1.96 -10.28
CA LEU A 7 27.01 1.30 -10.75
C LEU A 7 27.38 0.41 -11.94
N GLU A 8 27.18 -0.89 -11.79
CA GLU A 8 27.43 -1.87 -12.84
C GLU A 8 26.15 -2.59 -13.23
N LYS A 9 26.00 -2.88 -14.52
CA LYS A 9 24.98 -3.80 -15.02
C LYS A 9 25.66 -5.15 -15.23
N PRO A 10 25.36 -6.16 -14.41
CA PRO A 10 25.91 -7.49 -14.65
C PRO A 10 25.52 -8.00 -16.04
N GLY A 11 26.47 -8.57 -16.76
CA GLY A 11 26.37 -8.90 -18.20
C GLY A 11 25.39 -10.03 -18.57
N CYS A 12 24.58 -10.52 -17.66
CA CYS A 12 23.62 -11.59 -17.90
C CYS A 12 22.19 -11.14 -17.55
N GLY A 13 21.46 -10.77 -18.54
CA GLY A 13 20.02 -10.98 -18.81
C GLY A 13 18.97 -10.33 -17.94
N ASP A 14 19.05 -10.24 -16.64
CA ASP A 14 17.88 -10.09 -15.76
C ASP A 14 17.59 -8.67 -15.25
N GLY A 15 18.17 -7.64 -15.86
CA GLY A 15 17.92 -6.25 -15.43
C GLY A 15 18.38 -5.93 -14.01
N MET A 16 19.27 -6.74 -13.44
CA MET A 16 19.88 -6.50 -12.14
C MET A 16 20.98 -5.43 -12.24
N TYR A 17 21.07 -4.60 -11.22
CA TYR A 17 22.13 -3.60 -11.04
C TYR A 17 22.87 -3.85 -9.75
N GLU A 18 24.15 -3.57 -9.77
CA GLU A 18 25.03 -3.69 -8.62
C GLU A 18 25.66 -2.33 -8.32
N ILE A 19 25.50 -1.84 -7.09
CA ILE A 19 26.21 -0.68 -6.59
C ILE A 19 27.27 -1.17 -5.64
N ARG A 20 28.53 -0.87 -5.96
CA ARG A 20 29.68 -1.09 -5.07
C ARG A 20 30.03 0.22 -4.39
N ALA A 21 30.16 0.21 -3.09
CA ALA A 21 30.57 1.35 -2.28
C ALA A 21 31.85 1.02 -1.52
N ARG A 22 32.75 2.01 -1.39
CA ARG A 22 34.00 1.88 -0.66
C ARG A 22 34.31 3.16 0.12
N GLY A 23 34.77 3.05 1.36
CA GLY A 23 35.40 4.17 2.05
C GLY A 23 34.99 4.40 3.50
N TYR A 24 33.74 4.15 3.93
CA TYR A 24 33.22 4.42 5.27
C TYR A 24 32.73 3.16 5.98
N LEU A 25 32.12 3.29 7.17
CA LEU A 25 31.47 2.16 7.86
C LEU A 25 30.20 1.70 7.15
N ALA A 26 29.47 2.63 6.55
CA ALA A 26 28.32 2.36 5.74
C ALA A 26 28.13 3.45 4.68
N ALA A 27 27.36 3.14 3.65
CA ALA A 27 26.90 4.12 2.66
C ALA A 27 25.38 4.08 2.55
N GLU A 28 24.73 5.21 2.79
CA GLU A 28 23.31 5.40 2.47
C GLU A 28 23.18 5.78 1.00
N LEU A 29 22.27 5.10 0.28
CA LEU A 29 22.01 5.33 -1.14
C LEU A 29 20.72 6.12 -1.34
N PHE A 30 20.76 7.11 -2.21
CA PHE A 30 19.65 7.98 -2.55
C PHE A 30 19.43 8.02 -4.06
N TRP A 31 18.19 8.17 -4.46
CA TRP A 31 17.87 8.58 -5.82
C TRP A 31 18.25 10.04 -6.04
N SER A 32 18.81 10.35 -7.19
CA SER A 32 19.29 11.69 -7.54
C SER A 32 19.06 11.99 -9.02
N ASN A 33 19.18 13.26 -9.37
CA ASN A 33 19.17 13.76 -10.74
C ASN A 33 20.23 14.87 -10.90
N GLU A 34 20.19 15.61 -11.98
CA GLU A 34 21.12 16.73 -12.27
C GLU A 34 21.07 17.84 -11.20
N LYS A 35 19.96 17.96 -10.46
CA LYS A 35 19.78 18.95 -9.38
C LYS A 35 20.28 18.46 -8.02
N GLY A 36 20.67 17.19 -7.90
CA GLY A 36 21.11 16.59 -6.66
C GLY A 36 20.20 15.46 -6.17
N ILE A 37 20.28 15.16 -4.87
CA ILE A 37 19.44 14.14 -4.22
C ILE A 37 17.97 14.56 -4.29
N LEU A 38 17.12 13.59 -4.65
CA LEU A 38 15.67 13.77 -4.63
C LEU A 38 15.18 13.70 -3.18
N GLU A 39 15.05 14.88 -2.56
CA GLU A 39 14.72 15.02 -1.13
C GLU A 39 13.30 14.56 -0.77
N GLU A 40 12.42 14.40 -1.76
CA GLU A 40 11.09 13.80 -1.60
C GLU A 40 11.12 12.29 -1.33
N TYR A 41 12.29 11.65 -1.47
CA TYR A 41 12.52 10.23 -1.19
C TYR A 41 13.48 10.07 -0.01
N THR A 42 13.31 8.98 0.74
CA THR A 42 14.28 8.56 1.76
C THR A 42 15.46 7.85 1.10
N ALA A 43 16.50 7.50 1.88
CA ALA A 43 17.52 6.57 1.41
C ALA A 43 16.88 5.23 1.01
N PHE A 44 17.16 4.74 -0.19
CA PHE A 44 16.59 3.47 -0.65
C PHE A 44 17.38 2.25 -0.19
N ALA A 45 18.60 2.42 0.26
CA ALA A 45 19.42 1.38 0.85
C ALA A 45 20.47 1.98 1.79
N CYS A 46 20.95 1.15 2.71
CA CYS A 46 22.17 1.37 3.46
C CYS A 46 23.07 0.16 3.24
N ILE A 47 24.26 0.38 2.71
CA ILE A 47 25.27 -0.66 2.48
C ILE A 47 26.22 -0.65 3.67
N PRO A 48 26.24 -1.68 4.54
CA PRO A 48 27.30 -1.85 5.49
C PRO A 48 28.60 -2.17 4.74
N LEU A 49 29.67 -1.45 5.05
CA LEU A 49 30.98 -1.69 4.48
C LEU A 49 31.76 -2.64 5.37
N GLY A 50 32.40 -3.64 4.80
CA GLY A 50 33.23 -4.60 5.51
C GLY A 50 34.47 -3.98 6.12
N LEU A 51 35.28 -4.79 6.81
CA LEU A 51 36.57 -4.35 7.39
C LEU A 51 37.56 -3.85 6.33
N ASP A 52 37.40 -4.30 5.09
CA ASP A 52 38.12 -3.82 3.91
C ASP A 52 37.57 -2.49 3.37
N GLY A 53 36.51 -1.98 3.96
CA GLY A 53 35.83 -0.75 3.55
C GLY A 53 34.99 -0.90 2.29
N GLU A 54 34.68 -2.12 1.87
CA GLU A 54 33.87 -2.39 0.66
C GLU A 54 32.49 -2.98 1.01
N GLY A 55 31.48 -2.64 0.22
CA GLY A 55 30.14 -3.19 0.31
C GLY A 55 29.43 -3.18 -1.04
N VAL A 56 28.44 -4.06 -1.18
CA VAL A 56 27.71 -4.25 -2.44
C VAL A 56 26.21 -4.23 -2.17
N PHE A 57 25.48 -3.53 -3.02
CA PHE A 57 24.02 -3.54 -3.03
C PHE A 57 23.52 -3.90 -4.43
N ARG A 58 22.56 -4.84 -4.49
CA ARG A 58 21.95 -5.29 -5.75
C ARG A 58 20.47 -4.91 -5.78
N PHE A 59 20.02 -4.40 -6.92
CA PHE A 59 18.60 -4.09 -7.15
C PHE A 59 18.20 -4.43 -8.58
N GLN A 60 16.91 -4.72 -8.75
CA GLN A 60 16.35 -5.02 -10.07
C GLN A 60 15.91 -3.71 -10.73
N GLY A 61 16.33 -3.50 -11.96
CA GLY A 61 15.91 -2.37 -12.77
C GLY A 61 14.41 -2.36 -13.03
N GLY A 62 13.84 -1.18 -13.16
CA GLY A 62 12.41 -0.98 -13.40
C GLY A 62 11.52 -1.09 -12.16
N ARG A 63 12.06 -1.51 -11.00
CA ARG A 63 11.31 -1.55 -9.74
C ARG A 63 11.87 -0.53 -8.75
N GLY A 64 10.98 0.28 -8.18
CA GLY A 64 11.34 1.22 -7.11
C GLY A 64 12.20 2.41 -7.56
N ILE A 65 12.40 2.64 -8.85
CA ILE A 65 13.16 3.79 -9.36
C ILE A 65 12.19 4.93 -9.66
N PRO A 66 12.29 6.08 -8.95
CA PRO A 66 11.47 7.24 -9.27
C PRO A 66 11.67 7.71 -10.71
N PRO A 67 10.62 8.19 -11.39
CA PRO A 67 10.73 8.65 -12.77
C PRO A 67 11.66 9.85 -12.93
N GLU A 68 11.82 10.66 -11.88
CA GLU A 68 12.70 11.83 -11.85
C GLU A 68 14.17 11.47 -11.65
N ALA A 69 14.45 10.25 -11.20
CA ALA A 69 15.81 9.80 -10.93
C ALA A 69 16.59 9.57 -12.22
N SER A 70 17.77 10.14 -12.27
CA SER A 70 18.74 9.94 -13.38
C SER A 70 20.06 9.39 -12.88
N SER A 71 20.25 9.35 -11.57
CA SER A 71 21.49 8.90 -10.95
C SER A 71 21.23 8.38 -9.54
N VAL A 72 22.25 7.72 -8.99
CA VAL A 72 22.30 7.33 -7.57
C VAL A 72 23.34 8.21 -6.89
N ALA A 73 22.99 8.76 -5.74
CA ALA A 73 23.94 9.41 -4.86
C ALA A 73 24.15 8.55 -3.60
N ALA A 74 25.33 8.64 -3.02
CA ALA A 74 25.60 8.00 -1.74
C ALA A 74 26.16 9.00 -0.73
N ARG A 75 25.74 8.85 0.53
CA ARG A 75 26.32 9.55 1.68
C ARG A 75 27.04 8.57 2.56
N GLY A 76 28.31 8.81 2.82
CA GLY A 76 29.08 8.01 3.76
C GLY A 76 28.61 8.22 5.19
N VAL A 77 28.60 7.16 5.98
CA VAL A 77 28.22 7.15 7.39
C VAL A 77 29.39 6.65 8.21
N ASP A 78 29.87 7.45 9.13
CA ASP A 78 30.93 7.06 10.07
C ASP A 78 30.37 6.48 11.39
N GLY A 79 31.26 6.08 12.30
CA GLY A 79 30.87 5.51 13.60
C GLY A 79 30.09 6.44 14.54
N SER A 80 30.04 7.75 14.23
CA SER A 80 29.21 8.72 14.93
C SER A 80 27.88 8.98 14.20
N LEU A 81 27.60 8.24 13.12
CA LEU A 81 26.45 8.40 12.24
C LEU A 81 26.39 9.79 11.56
N LYS A 82 27.50 10.48 11.46
CA LYS A 82 27.60 11.73 10.69
C LYS A 82 27.78 11.42 9.21
N LYS A 83 27.08 12.19 8.39
CA LYS A 83 27.19 12.11 6.91
C LYS A 83 28.27 13.07 6.46
N TRP A 84 29.26 12.57 5.76
CA TRP A 84 30.48 13.35 5.50
C TRP A 84 30.68 13.70 4.03
N GLU A 85 30.30 12.81 3.11
CA GLU A 85 30.65 12.96 1.71
C GLU A 85 29.57 12.41 0.81
N GLU A 86 29.43 12.99 -0.37
CA GLU A 86 28.50 12.53 -1.39
C GLU A 86 29.27 12.01 -2.60
N ALA A 87 28.78 10.94 -3.20
CA ALA A 87 29.22 10.43 -4.47
C ALA A 87 28.02 10.07 -5.32
N SER A 88 28.14 10.11 -6.64
CA SER A 88 27.04 9.80 -7.54
C SER A 88 27.46 8.92 -8.70
N ALA A 89 26.53 8.13 -9.22
CA ALA A 89 26.67 7.34 -10.41
C ALA A 89 25.44 7.50 -11.31
N ILE A 90 25.63 7.48 -12.62
CA ILE A 90 24.53 7.67 -13.59
C ILE A 90 23.73 6.37 -13.70
N ILE A 91 22.40 6.48 -13.57
CA ILE A 91 21.47 5.40 -13.87
C ILE A 91 21.14 5.42 -15.36
N PRO A 92 21.21 4.28 -16.05
CA PRO A 92 20.81 4.20 -17.45
C PRO A 92 19.38 4.63 -17.71
N MET A 93 19.15 5.30 -18.85
CA MET A 93 17.87 5.91 -19.23
C MET A 93 16.73 4.92 -19.52
N ASP A 94 17.05 3.67 -19.84
CA ASP A 94 16.12 2.60 -20.24
C ASP A 94 15.11 2.19 -19.14
N PHE A 95 15.30 2.68 -17.91
CA PHE A 95 14.37 2.45 -16.80
C PHE A 95 13.35 3.54 -16.58
N ARG A 96 13.39 4.60 -17.35
CA ARG A 96 12.56 5.79 -17.15
C ARG A 96 11.34 5.76 -18.04
N SER A 97 10.17 5.82 -17.44
CA SER A 97 8.94 6.21 -18.13
C SER A 97 8.36 7.40 -17.39
N PRO A 98 8.10 8.54 -18.03
CA PRO A 98 7.47 9.68 -17.36
C PRO A 98 6.07 9.31 -16.83
N LEU A 99 5.66 9.88 -15.71
CA LEU A 99 4.27 9.89 -15.28
C LEU A 99 3.51 10.74 -16.30
N GLN A 100 2.68 10.09 -17.12
CA GLN A 100 1.83 10.78 -18.08
C GLN A 100 0.42 10.89 -17.49
N ASP A 101 -0.12 12.09 -17.54
CA ASP A 101 -1.53 12.42 -17.31
C ASP A 101 -2.15 11.74 -16.09
N VAL A 102 -1.94 12.30 -14.91
CA VAL A 102 -2.62 11.87 -13.67
C VAL A 102 -4.11 12.16 -13.82
N GLU A 103 -4.93 11.10 -13.80
CA GLU A 103 -6.39 11.18 -13.89
C GLU A 103 -7.06 10.99 -12.53
N GLN A 104 -6.44 10.22 -11.62
CA GLN A 104 -7.00 9.95 -10.31
C GLN A 104 -5.91 9.70 -9.28
N LYS A 105 -6.11 10.23 -8.08
CA LYS A 105 -5.26 10.02 -6.91
C LYS A 105 -6.07 9.40 -5.78
N ILE A 106 -5.69 8.20 -5.35
CA ILE A 106 -6.33 7.48 -4.25
C ILE A 106 -5.34 7.39 -3.09
N CYS A 107 -5.78 7.79 -1.90
CA CYS A 107 -5.02 7.62 -0.68
C CYS A 107 -5.45 6.35 0.04
N VAL A 108 -4.51 5.49 0.39
CA VAL A 108 -4.77 4.21 1.07
C VAL A 108 -4.09 4.20 2.43
N MET A 109 -4.85 3.89 3.46
CA MET A 109 -4.40 3.82 4.84
C MET A 109 -4.87 2.52 5.47
N SER A 110 -4.10 1.97 6.39
CA SER A 110 -4.44 0.76 7.15
C SER A 110 -3.96 0.87 8.59
N ASP A 111 -4.54 0.05 9.45
CA ASP A 111 -4.06 -0.14 10.82
C ASP A 111 -3.98 1.20 11.58
N LEU A 112 -5.09 1.93 11.64
CA LEU A 112 -5.20 3.22 12.31
C LEU A 112 -5.13 3.08 13.84
N HIS A 113 -5.67 1.99 14.38
CA HIS A 113 -5.69 1.63 15.81
C HIS A 113 -6.05 2.82 16.71
N LEU A 114 -7.15 3.49 16.40
CA LEU A 114 -7.63 4.58 17.24
C LEU A 114 -8.04 4.06 18.61
N SER A 115 -7.39 4.57 19.65
CA SER A 115 -7.81 4.33 21.04
C SER A 115 -8.43 5.59 21.66
N ARG A 116 -7.61 6.59 22.00
CA ARG A 116 -8.04 7.83 22.66
C ARG A 116 -7.45 9.11 22.06
N ARG A 117 -6.46 9.00 21.18
CA ARG A 117 -5.69 10.14 20.64
C ARG A 117 -6.27 10.66 19.31
N ALA A 118 -7.36 11.42 19.40
CA ALA A 118 -8.01 12.04 18.24
C ALA A 118 -7.06 12.90 17.38
N GLY A 119 -6.16 13.67 18.02
CA GLY A 119 -5.25 14.56 17.31
C GLY A 119 -4.34 13.85 16.30
N ARG A 120 -3.84 12.65 16.64
CA ARG A 120 -3.06 11.83 15.71
C ARG A 120 -3.91 11.41 14.52
N LEU A 121 -5.13 10.95 14.75
CA LEU A 121 -6.00 10.48 13.68
C LEU A 121 -6.39 11.61 12.72
N LYS A 122 -6.75 12.79 13.25
CA LYS A 122 -7.03 13.98 12.43
C LYS A 122 -5.85 14.37 11.55
N TRP A 123 -4.63 14.29 12.11
CA TRP A 123 -3.42 14.56 11.35
C TRP A 123 -3.20 13.50 10.25
N VAL A 124 -3.38 12.20 10.54
CA VAL A 124 -3.30 11.14 9.54
C VAL A 124 -4.30 11.37 8.41
N PHE A 125 -5.57 11.62 8.74
CA PHE A 125 -6.59 11.89 7.74
C PHE A 125 -6.31 13.14 6.91
N SER A 126 -5.72 14.19 7.51
CA SER A 126 -5.40 15.41 6.78
C SER A 126 -4.42 15.20 5.62
N GLN A 127 -3.65 14.11 5.63
CA GLN A 127 -2.77 13.73 4.51
C GLN A 127 -3.57 13.28 3.28
N GLY A 128 -4.80 12.79 3.47
CA GLY A 128 -5.71 12.39 2.38
C GLY A 128 -6.51 13.53 1.74
N LYS A 129 -6.43 14.77 2.22
CA LYS A 129 -7.24 15.90 1.74
C LYS A 129 -7.16 16.21 0.24
N LYS A 130 -6.07 15.83 -0.40
CA LYS A 130 -5.84 16.06 -1.84
C LYS A 130 -6.10 14.81 -2.69
N ALA A 131 -6.65 13.77 -2.11
CA ALA A 131 -7.04 12.58 -2.83
C ALA A 131 -8.48 12.70 -3.35
N ASP A 132 -8.74 12.05 -4.48
CA ASP A 132 -10.09 11.93 -5.04
C ASP A 132 -10.91 10.87 -4.29
N LEU A 133 -10.23 9.95 -3.59
CA LEU A 133 -10.81 8.90 -2.78
C LEU A 133 -9.83 8.49 -1.67
N VAL A 134 -10.34 8.19 -0.48
CA VAL A 134 -9.58 7.57 0.60
C VAL A 134 -10.10 6.16 0.85
N LEU A 135 -9.18 5.18 0.90
CA LEU A 135 -9.47 3.79 1.22
C LEU A 135 -8.85 3.41 2.56
N LEU A 136 -9.65 2.82 3.44
CA LEU A 136 -9.21 2.37 4.76
C LEU A 136 -9.27 0.84 4.83
N LEU A 137 -8.13 0.21 5.05
CA LEU A 137 -7.99 -1.25 4.97
C LEU A 137 -8.08 -1.95 6.34
N GLY A 138 -8.99 -1.48 7.19
CA GLY A 138 -9.30 -2.11 8.47
C GLY A 138 -8.39 -1.70 9.64
N ASP A 139 -8.72 -2.25 10.80
CA ASP A 139 -8.17 -1.88 12.10
C ASP A 139 -8.28 -0.36 12.34
N LEU A 140 -9.50 0.15 12.09
CA LEU A 140 -9.82 1.57 12.24
C LEU A 140 -9.72 2.00 13.70
N VAL A 141 -10.21 1.13 14.59
CA VAL A 141 -10.17 1.30 16.05
C VAL A 141 -9.35 0.19 16.70
N ASN A 142 -8.98 0.37 17.96
CA ASN A 142 -8.08 -0.59 18.63
C ASN A 142 -8.80 -1.76 19.30
N ASP A 143 -10.01 -1.55 19.81
CA ASP A 143 -10.70 -2.52 20.67
C ASP A 143 -12.15 -2.79 20.25
N GLY A 144 -12.63 -2.24 19.13
CA GLY A 144 -13.98 -2.39 18.64
C GLY A 144 -15.06 -1.80 19.56
N LEU A 145 -14.75 -0.72 20.28
CA LEU A 145 -15.65 -0.09 21.23
C LEU A 145 -16.48 1.02 20.59
N PRO A 146 -17.76 1.23 21.02
CA PRO A 146 -18.64 2.25 20.44
C PRO A 146 -18.06 3.66 20.51
N GLU A 147 -17.45 4.02 21.63
CA GLU A 147 -16.84 5.34 21.84
C GLU A 147 -15.63 5.57 20.93
N GLN A 148 -14.91 4.51 20.57
CA GLN A 148 -13.80 4.60 19.60
C GLN A 148 -14.34 4.87 18.20
N PHE A 149 -15.42 4.21 17.78
CA PHE A 149 -16.07 4.47 16.50
C PHE A 149 -16.71 5.87 16.43
N GLN A 150 -17.35 6.33 17.51
CA GLN A 150 -17.86 7.71 17.58
C GLN A 150 -16.74 8.74 17.44
N LEU A 151 -15.61 8.48 18.08
CA LEU A 151 -14.43 9.34 17.97
C LEU A 151 -13.84 9.30 16.55
N PHE A 152 -13.80 8.11 15.95
CA PHE A 152 -13.35 7.89 14.57
C PHE A 152 -14.22 8.71 13.59
N SER A 153 -15.55 8.56 13.63
CA SER A 153 -16.48 9.29 12.75
C SER A 153 -16.30 10.80 12.85
N ARG A 154 -16.23 11.34 14.06
CA ARG A 154 -15.96 12.79 14.26
C ARG A 154 -14.62 13.23 13.67
N CYS A 155 -13.56 12.46 13.88
CA CYS A 155 -12.25 12.80 13.32
C CYS A 155 -12.25 12.77 11.78
N LEU A 156 -13.00 11.82 11.21
CA LEU A 156 -13.14 11.67 9.77
C LEU A 156 -13.91 12.87 9.17
N GLU A 157 -15.04 13.22 9.73
CA GLU A 157 -15.87 14.35 9.30
C GLU A 157 -15.11 15.68 9.36
N GLU A 158 -14.38 15.92 10.45
CA GLU A 158 -13.62 17.15 10.63
C GLU A 158 -12.38 17.23 9.71
N ALA A 159 -11.73 16.11 9.45
CA ALA A 159 -10.48 16.10 8.70
C ALA A 159 -10.68 15.98 7.17
N LEU A 160 -11.70 15.28 6.71
CA LEU A 160 -11.99 14.98 5.31
C LEU A 160 -13.44 15.33 4.92
N PRO A 161 -13.92 16.56 5.11
CA PRO A 161 -15.34 16.90 4.87
C PRO A 161 -15.78 16.66 3.43
N ASP A 162 -14.89 16.88 2.44
CA ASP A 162 -15.19 16.89 1.01
C ASP A 162 -14.52 15.74 0.24
N VAL A 163 -13.99 14.74 0.94
CA VAL A 163 -13.33 13.60 0.31
C VAL A 163 -14.12 12.31 0.60
N PRO A 164 -14.53 11.54 -0.42
CA PRO A 164 -15.18 10.25 -0.20
C PRO A 164 -14.23 9.27 0.47
N VAL A 165 -14.76 8.49 1.41
CA VAL A 165 -14.00 7.49 2.17
C VAL A 165 -14.73 6.17 2.15
N LEU A 166 -14.04 5.09 1.80
CA LEU A 166 -14.55 3.73 1.85
C LEU A 166 -13.64 2.88 2.75
N ALA A 167 -14.21 1.93 3.48
CA ALA A 167 -13.46 1.11 4.42
C ALA A 167 -13.89 -0.36 4.39
N VAL A 168 -12.93 -1.24 4.67
CA VAL A 168 -13.18 -2.63 5.05
C VAL A 168 -12.81 -2.81 6.52
N PRO A 169 -13.42 -3.75 7.26
CA PRO A 169 -13.05 -3.99 8.64
C PRO A 169 -11.77 -4.80 8.76
N GLY A 170 -11.01 -4.52 9.83
CA GLY A 170 -9.96 -5.38 10.33
C GLY A 170 -10.40 -6.15 11.57
N ASN A 171 -9.52 -6.95 12.13
CA ASN A 171 -9.87 -7.75 13.30
C ASN A 171 -10.02 -6.91 14.59
N HIS A 172 -9.33 -5.80 14.72
CA HIS A 172 -9.46 -4.88 15.86
C HIS A 172 -10.76 -4.06 15.84
N ASP A 173 -11.46 -4.01 14.71
CA ASP A 173 -12.78 -3.38 14.60
C ASP A 173 -13.88 -4.21 15.28
N PHE A 174 -13.55 -5.38 15.83
CA PHE A 174 -14.43 -6.23 16.63
C PHE A 174 -14.00 -6.24 18.10
N PRO A 175 -14.95 -6.32 19.04
CA PRO A 175 -14.60 -6.36 20.45
C PRO A 175 -13.64 -7.49 20.78
N ARG A 176 -12.58 -7.16 21.52
CA ARG A 176 -11.59 -8.11 22.00
C ARG A 176 -12.22 -9.20 22.88
N ASN A 177 -13.21 -8.81 23.63
CA ASN A 177 -13.96 -9.72 24.50
C ASN A 177 -15.31 -10.04 23.82
N PRO A 178 -15.60 -11.30 23.45
CA PRO A 178 -16.85 -11.68 22.78
C PRO A 178 -18.07 -11.52 23.69
N LEU A 179 -17.88 -11.45 25.01
CA LEU A 179 -18.92 -11.18 25.99
C LEU A 179 -18.68 -9.77 26.55
N PRO A 180 -19.53 -8.78 26.21
CA PRO A 180 -19.47 -7.50 26.88
C PRO A 180 -19.68 -7.71 28.38
N LEU A 181 -18.90 -7.01 29.20
CA LEU A 181 -19.22 -6.88 30.61
C LEU A 181 -20.64 -6.33 30.72
N ALA A 182 -21.39 -6.70 31.76
CA ALA A 182 -22.77 -6.28 31.94
C ALA A 182 -22.87 -4.75 31.80
N GLY A 183 -23.60 -4.29 30.77
CA GLY A 183 -23.74 -2.87 30.44
C GLY A 183 -22.85 -2.30 29.33
N GLU A 184 -21.86 -3.03 28.84
CA GLU A 184 -21.07 -2.58 27.70
C GLU A 184 -21.81 -2.82 26.37
N LYS A 185 -21.86 -1.79 25.53
CA LYS A 185 -22.36 -1.91 24.15
C LYS A 185 -21.23 -2.36 23.24
N ARG A 186 -21.56 -3.20 22.25
CA ARG A 186 -20.62 -3.55 21.19
C ARG A 186 -20.51 -2.38 20.22
N GLY A 187 -19.30 -2.11 19.74
CA GLY A 187 -19.09 -1.24 18.60
C GLY A 187 -19.70 -1.86 17.35
N ASP A 188 -20.19 -1.01 16.46
CA ASP A 188 -20.85 -1.43 15.23
C ASP A 188 -20.11 -0.84 14.03
N PHE A 189 -19.19 -1.62 13.46
CA PHE A 189 -18.50 -1.26 12.22
C PHE A 189 -19.51 -1.03 11.08
N ARG A 190 -20.58 -1.83 11.01
CA ARG A 190 -21.58 -1.70 9.93
C ARG A 190 -22.30 -0.36 9.95
N GLY A 191 -22.66 0.12 11.13
CA GLY A 191 -23.28 1.44 11.27
C GLY A 191 -22.33 2.56 10.85
N VAL A 192 -21.05 2.47 11.22
CA VAL A 192 -20.03 3.44 10.78
C VAL A 192 -19.78 3.34 9.27
N PHE A 193 -19.72 2.12 8.72
CA PHE A 193 -19.59 1.91 7.28
C PHE A 193 -20.79 2.51 6.53
N GLN A 194 -22.01 2.32 7.00
CA GLN A 194 -23.21 2.88 6.37
C GLN A 194 -23.13 4.41 6.29
N GLN A 195 -22.73 5.09 7.38
CA GLN A 195 -22.50 6.54 7.37
C GLN A 195 -21.44 6.97 6.36
N MET A 196 -20.35 6.23 6.27
CA MET A 196 -19.30 6.50 5.26
C MET A 196 -19.82 6.27 3.84
N ALA A 197 -20.62 5.22 3.62
CA ALA A 197 -21.20 4.89 2.32
C ALA A 197 -22.17 5.98 1.85
N GLU A 198 -23.13 6.38 2.68
CA GLU A 198 -24.09 7.47 2.40
C GLU A 198 -23.35 8.78 2.07
N ARG A 199 -22.28 9.07 2.80
CA ARG A 199 -21.46 10.25 2.52
C ARG A 199 -20.70 10.13 1.20
N ALA A 200 -20.13 8.96 0.88
CA ALA A 200 -19.43 8.74 -0.37
C ALA A 200 -20.38 8.88 -1.57
N GLU A 201 -21.62 8.38 -1.47
CA GLU A 201 -22.66 8.55 -2.48
C GLU A 201 -23.01 10.03 -2.68
N ASN A 202 -23.17 10.81 -1.59
CA ASN A 202 -23.39 12.25 -1.66
C ASN A 202 -22.23 13.01 -2.32
N LEU A 203 -21.03 12.45 -2.32
CA LEU A 203 -19.83 12.98 -2.98
C LEU A 203 -19.59 12.37 -4.37
N GLY A 204 -20.60 11.70 -4.93
CA GLY A 204 -20.59 11.22 -6.33
C GLY A 204 -20.02 9.82 -6.55
N ILE A 205 -19.78 9.03 -5.50
CA ILE A 205 -19.40 7.63 -5.64
C ILE A 205 -20.66 6.78 -5.86
N GLN A 206 -20.68 5.99 -6.94
CA GLN A 206 -21.70 4.96 -7.12
C GLN A 206 -21.35 3.76 -6.23
N LEU A 207 -22.22 3.41 -5.28
CA LEU A 207 -21.95 2.35 -4.32
C LEU A 207 -23.12 1.36 -4.23
N LYS A 208 -22.77 0.06 -4.26
CA LYS A 208 -23.69 -1.07 -4.02
C LYS A 208 -23.18 -1.80 -2.78
N ALA A 209 -23.87 -1.64 -1.66
CA ALA A 209 -23.58 -2.38 -0.44
C ALA A 209 -24.18 -3.80 -0.52
N ASP A 210 -23.44 -4.80 -0.06
CA ASP A 210 -23.90 -6.18 0.05
C ASP A 210 -24.41 -6.46 1.47
N PRO A 211 -25.59 -7.13 1.63
CA PRO A 211 -26.11 -7.48 2.96
C PRO A 211 -25.16 -8.32 3.81
N ARG A 212 -24.23 -9.03 3.17
CA ARG A 212 -23.18 -9.81 3.83
C ARG A 212 -22.04 -8.92 4.38
N GLY A 213 -22.06 -7.62 4.10
CA GLY A 213 -21.13 -6.61 4.63
C GLY A 213 -20.04 -6.15 3.66
N GLY A 214 -19.93 -6.77 2.47
CA GLY A 214 -19.07 -6.28 1.39
C GLY A 214 -19.68 -5.11 0.65
N PHE A 215 -18.93 -4.53 -0.29
CA PHE A 215 -19.43 -3.48 -1.18
C PHE A 215 -18.71 -3.50 -2.53
N CYS A 216 -19.40 -3.01 -3.56
CA CYS A 216 -18.80 -2.64 -4.83
C CYS A 216 -19.06 -1.16 -5.08
N ALA A 217 -18.02 -0.40 -5.38
CA ALA A 217 -18.13 1.02 -5.65
C ALA A 217 -17.44 1.39 -6.96
N ARG A 218 -17.94 2.42 -7.64
CA ARG A 218 -17.30 3.02 -8.81
C ARG A 218 -16.91 4.45 -8.50
N ALA A 219 -15.62 4.74 -8.62
CA ALA A 219 -15.02 6.05 -8.45
C ALA A 219 -14.27 6.41 -9.74
N GLY A 220 -14.89 7.20 -10.62
CA GLY A 220 -14.38 7.44 -11.96
C GLY A 220 -14.20 6.12 -12.73
N ARG A 221 -13.00 5.88 -13.24
CA ARG A 221 -12.65 4.66 -13.99
C ARG A 221 -12.17 3.50 -13.10
N THR A 222 -12.24 3.62 -11.79
CA THR A 222 -11.81 2.60 -10.83
C THR A 222 -13.00 1.89 -10.23
N GLN A 223 -12.99 0.56 -10.26
CA GLN A 223 -13.93 -0.27 -9.50
C GLN A 223 -13.27 -0.67 -8.18
N VAL A 224 -13.95 -0.46 -7.07
CA VAL A 224 -13.48 -0.80 -5.72
C VAL A 224 -14.40 -1.87 -5.15
N ILE A 225 -13.87 -3.05 -4.85
CA ILE A 225 -14.60 -4.15 -4.21
C ILE A 225 -14.04 -4.34 -2.82
N GLY A 226 -14.83 -4.06 -1.79
CA GLY A 226 -14.45 -4.23 -0.41
C GLY A 226 -14.98 -5.54 0.17
N LEU A 227 -14.10 -6.34 0.76
CA LEU A 227 -14.44 -7.61 1.38
C LEU A 227 -14.55 -7.48 2.89
N TYR A 228 -15.67 -7.94 3.45
CA TYR A 228 -15.89 -7.99 4.89
C TYR A 228 -15.27 -9.27 5.47
N GLY A 229 -13.94 -9.23 5.67
CA GLY A 229 -13.14 -10.42 6.02
C GLY A 229 -13.03 -10.70 7.52
N ALA A 230 -13.63 -9.87 8.38
CA ALA A 230 -13.45 -10.01 9.82
C ALA A 230 -14.73 -10.51 10.51
N SER A 231 -14.60 -11.57 11.28
CA SER A 231 -15.72 -12.14 12.04
C SER A 231 -15.58 -11.95 13.56
N ASN A 232 -14.38 -11.73 14.04
CA ASN A 232 -14.08 -11.41 15.44
C ASN A 232 -12.62 -10.93 15.58
N TRP A 233 -12.28 -10.42 16.75
CA TRP A 233 -10.95 -9.88 17.07
C TRP A 233 -9.76 -10.84 16.79
N ARG A 234 -9.99 -12.17 16.81
CA ARG A 234 -8.93 -13.18 16.65
C ARG A 234 -8.82 -13.76 15.24
N LYS A 235 -9.85 -13.62 14.39
CA LYS A 235 -9.92 -14.36 13.14
C LYS A 235 -10.53 -13.53 12.02
N LEU A 236 -9.81 -13.48 10.93
CA LEU A 236 -10.30 -13.01 9.65
C LEU A 236 -10.81 -14.21 8.84
N ARG A 237 -12.05 -14.17 8.31
CA ARG A 237 -12.66 -15.28 7.57
C ARG A 237 -13.61 -14.78 6.51
N LEU A 238 -13.44 -15.21 5.28
CA LEU A 238 -14.34 -14.89 4.15
C LEU A 238 -15.44 -15.93 3.95
N GLU A 239 -15.13 -17.22 4.16
CA GLU A 239 -16.05 -18.32 3.83
C GLU A 239 -17.36 -18.31 4.63
N LYS A 240 -17.29 -17.98 5.93
CA LYS A 240 -18.47 -18.00 6.80
C LYS A 240 -19.49 -16.92 6.48
N ASP A 241 -19.03 -15.80 5.92
CA ASP A 241 -19.84 -14.60 5.76
C ASP A 241 -20.30 -14.41 4.30
N GLY A 242 -20.08 -15.40 3.43
CA GLY A 242 -20.51 -15.35 2.03
C GLY A 242 -19.73 -14.37 1.15
N GLN A 243 -18.58 -13.86 1.65
CA GLN A 243 -17.81 -12.85 0.94
C GLN A 243 -17.17 -13.36 -0.35
N LEU A 244 -16.83 -14.65 -0.42
CA LEU A 244 -16.34 -15.26 -1.65
C LEU A 244 -17.43 -15.31 -2.72
N ALA A 245 -18.66 -15.67 -2.34
CA ALA A 245 -19.79 -15.65 -3.26
C ALA A 245 -20.09 -14.23 -3.77
N PHE A 246 -20.07 -13.23 -2.88
CA PHE A 246 -20.20 -11.83 -3.25
C PHE A 246 -19.13 -11.41 -4.27
N LEU A 247 -17.85 -11.70 -4.00
CA LEU A 247 -16.77 -11.37 -4.92
C LEU A 247 -16.96 -12.06 -6.28
N GLU A 248 -17.35 -13.33 -6.28
CA GLU A 248 -17.61 -14.08 -7.51
C GLU A 248 -18.73 -13.46 -8.34
N GLU A 249 -19.80 -13.00 -7.70
CA GLU A 249 -20.91 -12.28 -8.34
C GLU A 249 -20.40 -11.00 -9.00
N GLU A 250 -19.65 -10.16 -8.28
CA GLU A 250 -19.12 -8.89 -8.78
C GLU A 250 -18.08 -9.08 -9.91
N LEU A 251 -17.33 -10.18 -9.88
CA LEU A 251 -16.37 -10.50 -10.94
C LEU A 251 -17.06 -11.02 -12.20
N ARG A 252 -18.24 -11.68 -12.07
CA ARG A 252 -19.02 -12.24 -13.18
C ARG A 252 -19.95 -11.23 -13.84
N GLU A 253 -20.51 -10.26 -13.12
CA GLU A 253 -21.49 -9.29 -13.67
C GLU A 253 -20.97 -8.61 -14.95
N LYS A 254 -19.66 -8.38 -15.04
CA LYS A 254 -19.03 -7.76 -16.22
C LYS A 254 -18.88 -8.64 -17.46
N GLN A 255 -19.02 -9.96 -17.34
CA GLN A 255 -18.99 -10.84 -18.51
C GLN A 255 -20.37 -10.90 -19.22
N ARG A 256 -21.42 -10.36 -18.58
CA ARG A 256 -22.81 -10.45 -19.09
C ARG A 256 -23.34 -9.15 -19.69
N GLU A 257 -22.68 -8.02 -19.54
CA GLU A 257 -23.20 -6.72 -19.98
C GLU A 257 -22.79 -6.32 -21.40
N GLU A 258 -22.49 -7.25 -22.31
CA GLU A 258 -22.43 -6.97 -23.74
C GLU A 258 -23.54 -7.71 -24.50
N PRO A 259 -24.77 -7.16 -24.63
CA PRO A 259 -25.59 -7.45 -25.78
C PRO A 259 -25.05 -6.63 -26.96
N GLU A 260 -24.67 -7.31 -28.03
CA GLU A 260 -24.11 -6.75 -29.28
C GLU A 260 -25.01 -5.73 -30.05
N GLU A 261 -26.10 -5.25 -29.49
CA GLU A 261 -27.14 -4.55 -30.24
C GLU A 261 -27.49 -3.11 -29.81
N LYS A 262 -26.67 -2.39 -29.06
CA LYS A 262 -26.89 -0.94 -28.87
C LYS A 262 -25.65 -0.10 -29.17
N LEU A 263 -25.50 0.20 -30.44
CA LEU A 263 -24.38 0.89 -31.09
C LEU A 263 -24.43 2.43 -31.01
N GLU A 264 -25.25 3.07 -30.16
CA GLU A 264 -25.37 4.54 -30.14
C GLU A 264 -25.21 5.20 -28.74
N GLU A 265 -25.10 4.47 -27.66
CA GLU A 265 -24.70 5.06 -26.38
C GLU A 265 -23.18 4.99 -26.26
N LYS A 266 -22.53 6.10 -25.91
CA LYS A 266 -21.08 6.16 -25.63
C LYS A 266 -20.72 4.95 -24.81
N PRO A 267 -19.76 4.10 -25.25
CA PRO A 267 -19.38 2.93 -24.48
C PRO A 267 -19.00 3.40 -23.09
N GLU A 268 -19.72 2.96 -22.08
CA GLU A 268 -19.28 3.17 -20.68
C GLU A 268 -17.87 2.63 -20.61
N GLU A 269 -16.89 3.51 -20.43
CA GLU A 269 -15.49 3.14 -20.46
C GLU A 269 -15.26 2.05 -19.40
N LYS A 270 -14.83 0.86 -19.82
CA LYS A 270 -14.48 -0.23 -18.91
C LYS A 270 -13.53 0.31 -17.84
N PRO A 271 -13.73 0.01 -16.55
CA PRO A 271 -12.78 0.44 -15.53
C PRO A 271 -11.41 -0.11 -15.87
N PHE A 272 -10.40 0.76 -15.88
CA PHE A 272 -9.05 0.34 -16.23
C PHE A 272 -8.33 -0.34 -15.08
N LEU A 273 -8.84 -0.23 -13.86
CA LEU A 273 -8.27 -0.93 -12.71
C LEU A 273 -9.36 -1.34 -11.71
N ARG A 274 -9.29 -2.59 -11.27
CA ARG A 274 -10.10 -3.13 -10.19
C ARG A 274 -9.28 -3.17 -8.91
N LEU A 275 -9.76 -2.52 -7.87
CA LEU A 275 -9.19 -2.58 -6.53
C LEU A 275 -10.00 -3.57 -5.69
N ILE A 276 -9.34 -4.56 -5.13
CA ILE A 276 -9.95 -5.54 -4.21
C ILE A 276 -9.35 -5.29 -2.84
N LEU A 277 -10.20 -4.88 -1.91
CA LEU A 277 -9.78 -4.51 -0.56
C LEU A 277 -10.07 -5.63 0.42
N CYS A 278 -9.07 -6.05 1.16
CA CYS A 278 -9.21 -6.94 2.31
C CYS A 278 -8.16 -6.58 3.36
N HIS A 279 -8.51 -6.66 4.63
CA HIS A 279 -7.55 -6.30 5.68
C HIS A 279 -6.29 -7.18 5.67
N ALA A 280 -6.42 -8.50 5.46
CA ALA A 280 -5.29 -9.42 5.49
C ALA A 280 -4.66 -9.69 4.11
N PRO A 281 -3.33 -9.80 4.01
CA PRO A 281 -2.67 -10.26 2.80
C PRO A 281 -2.87 -11.77 2.59
N LEU A 282 -2.85 -12.20 1.34
CA LEU A 282 -2.82 -13.63 0.99
C LEU A 282 -1.46 -14.24 1.32
N LEU A 283 -1.46 -15.51 1.74
CA LEU A 283 -0.24 -16.18 2.20
C LEU A 283 0.82 -16.26 1.11
N ASP A 284 0.44 -16.68 -0.08
CA ASP A 284 1.37 -16.95 -1.18
C ASP A 284 1.70 -15.71 -2.03
N HIS A 285 0.92 -14.63 -1.85
CA HIS A 285 1.11 -13.33 -2.52
C HIS A 285 1.49 -12.21 -1.54
N ASN A 286 2.26 -12.56 -0.52
CA ASN A 286 2.82 -11.59 0.43
C ASN A 286 4.35 -11.63 0.37
N PRO A 287 5.00 -10.68 -0.32
CA PRO A 287 6.47 -10.62 -0.38
C PRO A 287 7.12 -10.53 1.01
N GLN A 288 6.39 -9.95 1.97
CA GLN A 288 6.85 -9.77 3.36
C GLN A 288 6.53 -10.96 4.26
N ARG A 289 6.07 -12.08 3.70
CA ARG A 289 5.78 -13.32 4.44
C ARG A 289 6.96 -13.72 5.33
N ARG A 290 6.67 -14.04 6.58
CA ARG A 290 7.71 -14.53 7.52
C ARG A 290 8.23 -15.89 7.04
N LYS A 291 9.55 -16.10 7.15
CA LYS A 291 10.18 -17.40 6.85
C LYS A 291 9.54 -18.49 7.73
N GLY A 292 9.07 -19.58 7.10
CA GLY A 292 8.40 -20.68 7.81
C GLY A 292 6.93 -20.45 8.15
N GLN A 293 6.34 -19.33 7.79
CA GLN A 293 4.89 -19.12 7.94
C GLN A 293 4.14 -20.05 6.97
N SER A 294 3.39 -21.00 7.53
CA SER A 294 2.59 -21.98 6.76
C SER A 294 1.08 -21.74 6.86
N GLN A 295 0.66 -20.91 7.80
CA GLN A 295 -0.75 -20.61 8.04
C GLN A 295 -1.11 -19.22 7.51
N PRO A 296 -2.20 -19.08 6.75
CA PRO A 296 -2.68 -17.80 6.29
C PRO A 296 -3.26 -16.99 7.46
N TYR A 297 -3.25 -15.65 7.31
CA TYR A 297 -3.98 -14.76 8.21
C TYR A 297 -5.49 -14.85 8.00
N LEU A 298 -5.92 -15.18 6.78
CA LEU A 298 -7.30 -15.15 6.33
C LEU A 298 -7.85 -16.56 6.15
N GLY A 299 -8.93 -16.89 6.83
CA GLY A 299 -9.73 -18.08 6.51
C GLY A 299 -10.40 -17.91 5.15
N GLY A 300 -10.27 -18.90 4.26
CA GLY A 300 -10.70 -18.78 2.86
C GLY A 300 -9.60 -18.26 1.92
N ASP A 301 -8.40 -18.04 2.40
CA ASP A 301 -7.23 -17.56 1.67
C ASP A 301 -7.02 -18.29 0.34
N ARG A 302 -6.94 -19.63 0.37
CA ARG A 302 -6.74 -20.45 -0.83
C ARG A 302 -7.89 -20.37 -1.83
N ALA A 303 -9.13 -20.25 -1.35
CA ALA A 303 -10.29 -20.12 -2.21
C ALA A 303 -10.30 -18.75 -2.90
N LEU A 304 -9.97 -17.70 -2.16
CA LEU A 304 -9.80 -16.35 -2.70
C LEU A 304 -8.67 -16.31 -3.73
N GLN A 305 -7.51 -16.86 -3.40
CA GLN A 305 -6.37 -16.93 -4.33
C GLN A 305 -6.77 -17.62 -5.64
N LYS A 306 -7.38 -18.80 -5.57
CA LYS A 306 -7.84 -19.54 -6.76
C LYS A 306 -8.81 -18.73 -7.62
N MET A 307 -9.68 -17.94 -7.00
CA MET A 307 -10.60 -17.05 -7.71
C MET A 307 -9.84 -15.94 -8.41
N LEU A 308 -8.87 -15.30 -7.75
CA LEU A 308 -8.07 -14.22 -8.29
C LEU A 308 -7.07 -14.69 -9.37
N ASP A 309 -6.61 -15.94 -9.30
CA ASP A 309 -5.70 -16.51 -10.32
C ASP A 309 -6.31 -16.55 -11.73
N SER A 310 -7.64 -16.59 -11.81
CA SER A 310 -8.38 -16.54 -13.08
C SER A 310 -8.69 -15.11 -13.56
N GLN A 311 -8.31 -14.09 -12.81
CA GLN A 311 -8.60 -12.69 -13.12
C GLN A 311 -7.34 -11.96 -13.60
N GLU A 312 -7.56 -10.86 -14.33
CA GLU A 312 -6.52 -9.94 -14.78
C GLU A 312 -6.89 -8.49 -14.45
N ASN A 313 -5.91 -7.59 -14.53
CA ASN A 313 -6.09 -6.14 -14.33
C ASN A 313 -6.72 -5.80 -12.96
N PHE A 314 -6.18 -6.34 -11.88
CA PHE A 314 -6.59 -6.00 -10.54
C PHE A 314 -5.41 -5.69 -9.62
N LEU A 315 -5.73 -4.94 -8.57
CA LEU A 315 -4.84 -4.66 -7.45
C LEU A 315 -5.51 -5.08 -6.14
N TYR A 316 -4.98 -6.13 -5.53
CA TYR A 316 -5.38 -6.57 -4.19
C TYR A 316 -4.60 -5.77 -3.14
N LEU A 317 -5.32 -5.03 -2.30
CA LEU A 317 -4.76 -4.16 -1.27
C LEU A 317 -5.02 -4.74 0.12
N SER A 318 -3.99 -4.80 0.94
CA SER A 318 -4.06 -5.33 2.31
C SER A 318 -3.21 -4.53 3.31
N GLY A 319 -3.50 -4.68 4.59
CA GLY A 319 -2.76 -4.15 5.74
C GLY A 319 -2.34 -5.27 6.71
N HIS A 320 -2.73 -5.18 7.98
CA HIS A 320 -2.64 -6.21 9.03
C HIS A 320 -1.24 -6.54 9.54
N THR A 321 -0.23 -6.57 8.69
CA THR A 321 1.09 -7.07 9.06
C THR A 321 1.93 -6.05 9.82
N HIS A 322 1.60 -4.78 9.77
CA HIS A 322 2.38 -3.65 10.28
C HIS A 322 3.83 -3.61 9.77
N LEU A 323 4.14 -4.34 8.70
CA LEU A 323 5.49 -4.36 8.16
C LEU A 323 5.74 -3.14 7.27
N SER A 324 6.95 -2.59 7.35
CA SER A 324 7.32 -1.44 6.53
C SER A 324 7.37 -1.80 5.04
N PRO A 325 6.77 -0.99 4.15
CA PRO A 325 6.95 -1.16 2.70
C PRO A 325 8.41 -1.03 2.25
N ASN A 326 9.26 -0.42 3.05
CA ASN A 326 10.68 -0.24 2.76
C ASN A 326 11.55 -1.45 3.12
N LEU A 327 10.97 -2.57 3.54
CA LEU A 327 11.70 -3.81 3.77
C LEU A 327 12.33 -4.35 2.48
N TYR A 328 13.41 -5.12 2.64
CA TYR A 328 14.19 -5.70 1.54
C TYR A 328 13.33 -6.45 0.51
N GLN A 329 12.33 -7.20 0.95
CA GLN A 329 11.43 -7.96 0.09
C GLN A 329 10.45 -7.07 -0.69
N GLY A 330 10.35 -5.78 -0.32
CA GLY A 330 9.30 -4.90 -0.79
C GLY A 330 7.92 -5.27 -0.23
N SER A 331 6.90 -4.55 -0.66
CA SER A 331 5.52 -4.75 -0.21
C SER A 331 4.55 -5.07 -1.35
N VAL A 332 5.04 -5.12 -2.58
CA VAL A 332 4.21 -5.30 -3.78
C VAL A 332 4.76 -6.43 -4.63
N GLU A 333 3.89 -7.32 -5.05
CA GLU A 333 4.13 -8.34 -6.06
C GLU A 333 3.35 -8.00 -7.33
N ILE A 334 4.01 -8.05 -8.48
CA ILE A 334 3.41 -7.81 -9.80
C ILE A 334 3.58 -9.07 -10.63
N LEU A 335 2.47 -9.67 -11.03
CA LEU A 335 2.40 -10.88 -11.83
C LEU A 335 1.89 -10.59 -13.25
N PRO A 336 2.11 -11.51 -14.22
CA PRO A 336 1.54 -11.40 -15.56
C PRO A 336 0.03 -11.18 -15.54
N GLY A 337 -0.50 -10.44 -16.53
CA GLY A 337 -1.92 -10.06 -16.58
C GLY A 337 -2.29 -8.94 -15.61
N ASN A 338 -1.30 -8.14 -15.15
CA ASN A 338 -1.50 -7.05 -14.17
C ASN A 338 -2.22 -7.54 -12.90
N ARG A 339 -1.87 -8.71 -12.42
CA ARG A 339 -2.30 -9.24 -11.13
C ARG A 339 -1.35 -8.72 -10.07
N ILE A 340 -1.81 -7.78 -9.27
CA ILE A 340 -0.94 -7.05 -8.35
C ILE A 340 -1.44 -7.24 -6.93
N TYR A 341 -0.54 -7.58 -6.03
CA TYR A 341 -0.80 -7.73 -4.60
C TYR A 341 0.07 -6.74 -3.83
N ALA A 342 -0.54 -5.90 -3.00
CA ALA A 342 0.16 -4.89 -2.23
C ALA A 342 -0.24 -4.88 -0.76
N ASN A 343 0.75 -4.94 0.13
CA ASN A 343 0.58 -4.61 1.53
C ASN A 343 0.97 -3.14 1.74
N VAL A 344 0.04 -2.33 2.21
CA VAL A 344 0.21 -0.87 2.26
C VAL A 344 0.94 -0.37 3.50
N GLY A 345 1.38 -1.26 4.38
CA GLY A 345 1.98 -0.90 5.66
C GLY A 345 0.93 -0.46 6.68
N SER A 346 1.36 0.31 7.68
CA SER A 346 0.52 0.73 8.80
C SER A 346 0.68 2.22 9.09
N THR A 347 -0.42 2.90 9.42
CA THR A 347 -0.37 4.27 9.93
C THR A 347 0.11 4.35 11.38
N CYS A 348 0.24 3.21 12.07
CA CYS A 348 1.05 3.06 13.29
C CYS A 348 2.52 2.85 12.92
N PRO A 349 3.47 3.02 13.86
CA PRO A 349 4.86 2.68 13.60
C PRO A 349 4.99 1.24 13.09
N CYS A 350 5.68 1.09 11.97
CA CYS A 350 5.87 -0.22 11.35
C CYS A 350 6.81 -1.12 12.16
N GLU A 351 6.61 -2.42 12.04
CA GLU A 351 7.53 -3.43 12.55
C GLU A 351 8.66 -3.71 11.54
N MET A 352 9.82 -4.10 12.06
CA MET A 352 10.95 -4.59 11.27
C MET A 352 11.13 -6.08 11.54
N LYS A 353 11.59 -6.83 10.54
CA LYS A 353 11.82 -8.27 10.69
C LYS A 353 13.10 -8.62 11.47
N GLY A 354 13.89 -7.65 11.92
CA GLY A 354 15.14 -7.85 12.62
C GLY A 354 16.36 -8.15 11.74
N GLU A 355 16.17 -8.32 10.44
CA GLU A 355 17.24 -8.57 9.45
C GLU A 355 17.67 -7.26 8.73
N GLU A 356 16.97 -6.16 8.99
CA GLU A 356 17.19 -4.88 8.34
C GLU A 356 18.18 -4.03 9.12
N PRO A 357 19.00 -3.22 8.46
CA PRO A 357 19.93 -2.32 9.15
C PRO A 357 19.17 -1.37 10.08
N LEU A 358 19.49 -1.41 11.38
CA LEU A 358 18.87 -0.56 12.41
C LEU A 358 19.16 0.94 12.22
N THR A 359 20.01 1.29 11.27
CA THR A 359 20.47 2.66 11.01
C THR A 359 19.42 3.57 10.38
N LEU A 360 18.37 3.02 9.75
CA LEU A 360 17.34 3.80 9.11
C LEU A 360 16.09 3.86 9.99
N LYS A 361 15.96 4.91 10.81
CA LYS A 361 14.74 5.16 11.62
C LYS A 361 13.48 5.24 10.75
N GLU A 362 13.62 5.76 9.54
CA GLU A 362 12.58 5.92 8.55
C GLU A 362 11.90 4.60 8.18
N TRP A 363 12.54 3.47 8.37
CA TRP A 363 11.97 2.15 8.08
C TRP A 363 10.88 1.73 9.07
N ARG A 364 10.83 2.37 10.24
CA ARG A 364 9.81 2.14 11.27
C ARG A 364 8.72 3.21 11.29
N GLU A 365 8.82 4.20 10.41
CA GLU A 365 7.87 5.28 10.37
C GLU A 365 6.48 4.80 9.94
N PRO A 366 5.41 5.43 10.47
CA PRO A 366 4.05 5.17 10.02
C PRO A 366 3.91 5.57 8.55
N VAL A 367 3.08 4.81 7.83
CA VAL A 367 3.00 4.83 6.36
C VAL A 367 1.61 5.22 5.89
N MET A 368 1.56 5.95 4.81
CA MET A 368 0.41 6.14 3.93
C MET A 368 0.81 5.72 2.51
N THR A 369 -0.07 5.07 1.78
CA THR A 369 0.16 4.68 0.39
C THR A 369 -0.73 5.50 -0.54
N GLU A 370 -0.15 6.01 -1.61
CA GLU A 370 -0.86 6.70 -2.70
C GLU A 370 -0.91 5.79 -3.91
N LEU A 371 -2.08 5.66 -4.52
CA LEU A 371 -2.26 5.13 -5.86
C LEU A 371 -2.46 6.33 -6.79
N ILE A 372 -1.58 6.46 -7.76
CA ILE A 372 -1.67 7.50 -8.78
C ILE A 372 -1.98 6.82 -10.10
N LEU A 373 -3.17 7.06 -10.62
CA LEU A 373 -3.67 6.46 -11.85
C LEU A 373 -3.59 7.48 -12.99
N GLY A 374 -2.92 7.11 -14.05
CA GLY A 374 -2.92 7.82 -15.31
C GLY A 374 -3.64 7.03 -16.39
N ARG A 375 -3.64 7.50 -17.63
CA ARG A 375 -4.35 6.84 -18.74
C ARG A 375 -3.86 5.43 -19.03
N LYS A 376 -2.56 5.21 -18.96
CA LYS A 376 -1.91 3.95 -19.35
C LYS A 376 -1.07 3.34 -18.25
N THR A 377 -0.82 4.06 -17.18
CA THR A 377 0.09 3.63 -16.12
C THR A 377 -0.50 3.92 -14.75
N ALA A 378 -0.16 3.12 -13.78
CA ALA A 378 -0.43 3.38 -12.38
C ALA A 378 0.85 3.31 -11.55
N SER A 379 0.87 4.03 -10.45
CA SER A 379 1.95 3.98 -9.47
C SER A 379 1.40 3.74 -8.08
N ILE A 380 2.09 2.90 -7.32
CA ILE A 380 1.90 2.70 -5.89
C ILE A 380 3.06 3.40 -5.21
N ILE A 381 2.80 4.35 -4.33
CA ILE A 381 3.83 5.12 -3.64
C ILE A 381 3.55 5.09 -2.14
N SER A 382 4.35 4.36 -1.39
CA SER A 382 4.28 4.39 0.07
C SER A 382 5.15 5.53 0.61
N ARG A 383 4.57 6.38 1.46
CA ARG A 383 5.23 7.54 2.06
C ARG A 383 5.28 7.44 3.57
N SER A 384 6.38 7.91 4.13
CA SER A 384 6.45 8.19 5.58
C SER A 384 5.46 9.29 5.95
N LEU A 385 4.60 9.01 6.91
CA LEU A 385 3.72 10.03 7.48
C LEU A 385 4.50 11.08 8.29
N VAL A 386 5.69 10.77 8.78
CA VAL A 386 6.51 11.70 9.58
C VAL A 386 7.24 12.69 8.71
N THR A 387 7.87 12.22 7.64
CA THR A 387 8.72 13.06 6.78
C THR A 387 8.03 13.50 5.49
N GLY A 388 6.92 12.87 5.10
CA GLY A 388 6.26 13.04 3.81
C GLY A 388 7.02 12.42 2.63
N LYS A 389 8.23 11.87 2.86
CA LYS A 389 9.08 11.31 1.82
C LYS A 389 8.59 9.93 1.38
N ALA A 390 8.69 9.66 0.09
CA ALA A 390 8.41 8.33 -0.43
C ALA A 390 9.50 7.33 -0.02
N PHE A 391 9.07 6.10 0.28
CA PHE A 391 10.00 4.99 0.45
C PHE A 391 10.37 4.43 -0.91
N PRO A 392 11.65 4.38 -1.29
CA PRO A 392 12.05 3.88 -2.60
C PRO A 392 11.62 2.44 -2.88
N ARG A 393 11.64 1.58 -1.86
CA ARG A 393 11.13 0.20 -1.98
C ARG A 393 9.61 0.11 -1.87
N GLY A 394 8.95 1.19 -1.53
CA GLY A 394 7.50 1.36 -1.57
C GLY A 394 7.00 2.05 -2.84
N TYR A 395 7.88 2.31 -3.82
CA TYR A 395 7.53 2.91 -5.10
C TYR A 395 7.49 1.84 -6.20
N TYR A 396 6.34 1.67 -6.84
CA TYR A 396 6.11 0.72 -7.93
C TYR A 396 5.34 1.38 -9.04
N ARG A 397 5.62 0.97 -10.27
CA ARG A 397 4.93 1.44 -11.45
C ARG A 397 4.62 0.28 -12.38
N PHE A 398 3.46 0.30 -12.98
CA PHE A 398 2.99 -0.73 -13.90
C PHE A 398 2.09 -0.15 -14.97
N ASN A 399 2.00 -0.86 -16.10
CA ASN A 399 1.07 -0.49 -17.17
C ASN A 399 -0.33 -1.01 -16.84
N LEU A 400 -1.35 -0.21 -17.14
CA LEU A 400 -2.76 -0.58 -16.96
C LEU A 400 -3.32 -1.39 -18.12
N PHE A 401 -2.62 -1.37 -19.26
CA PHE A 401 -2.95 -2.15 -20.44
C PHE A 401 -1.66 -2.76 -20.97
N SER A 402 -1.57 -4.07 -20.96
CA SER A 402 -0.53 -4.84 -21.63
C SER A 402 -1.14 -5.56 -22.82
#